data_337013cbf2ae0acaf19831fcc6c97ca9
#
_entry.id   337013cbf2ae0acaf19831fcc6c97ca9
#
_cell.length_a   1.000
_cell.length_b   1.000
_cell.length_c   1.000
_cell.angle_alpha   90.00
_cell.angle_beta   90.00
_cell.angle_gamma   90.00
#
_symmetry.space_group_name_H-M   'P 1'
#
loop_
_entity.id
_entity.type
_entity.pdbx_description
1 polymer ?
#
loop_
_entity_poly.entity_id
_entity_poly.type
_entity_poly.pdbx_seq_one_letter_code
_entity_poly.pdbx_strand_id
1 'polypeptide(L)'
;MRTFPNVIITGTPGVGKTVHCEQLAQETGLRHLSINQVAKDRHCYETYDQELETWVVDEDKLLDAIEDEVLQGGYLIDWHACDLFPKSWVDLVVVLRCPSTSVLYDRLSTRGYHEVKLQENLDAEIFGVLLEEARDAFDEEAVVELNSEKDDDVESNCARISTWVESWKRAQSENTV
;
A
#
# COMPACT_ATOMS: atom_id res chain seq x y z
N MET A 1 -4.88 7.79 -21.56
CA MET A 1 -5.87 7.15 -20.66
C MET A 1 -5.35 5.76 -20.31
N ARG A 2 -5.29 5.40 -19.03
CA ARG A 2 -4.82 4.06 -18.61
C ARG A 2 -5.87 2.99 -18.94
N THR A 3 -5.42 1.82 -19.33
CA THR A 3 -6.31 0.65 -19.60
C THR A 3 -6.45 -0.25 -18.38
N PHE A 4 -5.55 -0.12 -17.41
CA PHE A 4 -5.57 -0.81 -16.14
C PHE A 4 -5.41 0.20 -14.98
N PRO A 5 -6.10 -0.01 -13.86
CA PRO A 5 -6.00 0.89 -12.73
C PRO A 5 -4.67 0.75 -11.99
N ASN A 6 -4.31 1.80 -11.27
CA ASN A 6 -3.29 1.74 -10.23
C ASN A 6 -3.97 1.71 -8.85
N VAL A 7 -3.61 0.74 -8.06
CA VAL A 7 -4.16 0.53 -6.72
C VAL A 7 -3.04 0.61 -5.70
N ILE A 8 -3.17 1.50 -4.72
CA ILE A 8 -2.29 1.51 -3.54
C ILE A 8 -2.82 0.53 -2.51
N ILE A 9 -1.94 -0.33 -2.01
CA ILE A 9 -2.17 -1.15 -0.81
C ILE A 9 -1.26 -0.60 0.28
N THR A 10 -1.85 0.09 1.23
CA THR A 10 -1.14 0.76 2.32
C THR A 10 -1.61 0.27 3.68
N GLY A 11 -0.93 0.70 4.71
CA GLY A 11 -1.18 0.34 6.10
C GLY A 11 0.11 0.24 6.90
N THR A 12 -0.02 0.16 8.20
CA THR A 12 1.11 0.00 9.13
C THR A 12 1.94 -1.25 8.76
N PRO A 13 3.26 -1.26 8.96
CA PRO A 13 4.05 -2.48 8.85
C PRO A 13 3.42 -3.64 9.62
N GLY A 14 3.36 -4.83 9.03
CA GLY A 14 2.78 -6.01 9.65
C GLY A 14 1.29 -6.28 9.37
N VAL A 15 0.57 -5.38 8.71
CA VAL A 15 -0.86 -5.58 8.39
C VAL A 15 -1.13 -6.49 7.18
N GLY A 16 -0.10 -6.90 6.44
CA GLY A 16 -0.23 -7.87 5.33
C GLY A 16 -0.30 -7.26 3.94
N LYS A 17 0.28 -6.08 3.71
CA LYS A 17 0.33 -5.44 2.38
C LYS A 17 0.89 -6.35 1.28
N THR A 18 2.05 -6.92 1.52
CA THR A 18 2.73 -7.76 0.53
C THR A 18 1.94 -9.01 0.17
N VAL A 19 1.36 -9.69 1.16
CA VAL A 19 0.52 -10.89 0.93
C VAL A 19 -0.69 -10.55 0.06
N HIS A 20 -1.37 -9.43 0.33
CA HIS A 20 -2.48 -8.96 -0.50
C HIS A 20 -2.02 -8.65 -1.92
N CYS A 21 -0.89 -7.94 -2.08
CA CYS A 21 -0.37 -7.60 -3.41
C CYS A 21 0.02 -8.84 -4.22
N GLU A 22 0.66 -9.82 -3.61
CA GLU A 22 1.02 -11.07 -4.27
C GLU A 22 -0.20 -11.85 -4.77
N GLN A 23 -1.23 -11.99 -3.95
CA GLN A 23 -2.47 -12.65 -4.34
C GLN A 23 -3.21 -11.85 -5.41
N LEU A 24 -3.36 -10.55 -5.25
CA LEU A 24 -4.02 -9.67 -6.23
C LEU A 24 -3.31 -9.68 -7.58
N ALA A 25 -1.97 -9.72 -7.60
CA ALA A 25 -1.21 -9.82 -8.85
C ALA A 25 -1.56 -11.08 -9.63
N GLN A 26 -1.73 -12.22 -8.94
CA GLN A 26 -2.15 -13.47 -9.56
C GLN A 26 -3.60 -13.43 -10.07
N GLU A 27 -4.51 -12.82 -9.31
CA GLU A 27 -5.93 -12.79 -9.64
C GLU A 27 -6.28 -11.76 -10.73
N THR A 28 -5.62 -10.60 -10.73
CA THR A 28 -5.99 -9.45 -11.58
C THR A 28 -5.06 -9.22 -12.76
N GLY A 29 -3.86 -9.79 -12.71
CA GLY A 29 -2.79 -9.51 -13.68
C GLY A 29 -2.12 -8.14 -13.48
N LEU A 30 -2.46 -7.39 -12.42
CA LEU A 30 -1.74 -6.17 -12.06
C LEU A 30 -0.34 -6.51 -11.53
N ARG A 31 0.61 -5.62 -11.75
CA ARG A 31 2.01 -5.82 -11.36
C ARG A 31 2.25 -5.33 -9.94
N HIS A 32 2.82 -6.17 -9.09
CA HIS A 32 3.22 -5.80 -7.74
C HIS A 32 4.45 -4.89 -7.77
N LEU A 33 4.32 -3.68 -7.25
CA LEU A 33 5.38 -2.69 -7.10
C LEU A 33 5.66 -2.50 -5.60
N SER A 34 6.62 -3.26 -5.07
CA SER A 34 7.10 -3.09 -3.70
C SER A 34 8.00 -1.87 -3.62
N ILE A 35 7.55 -0.82 -2.97
CA ILE A 35 8.33 0.43 -2.85
C ILE A 35 9.61 0.21 -2.04
N ASN A 36 9.57 -0.62 -1.00
CA ASN A 36 10.80 -0.98 -0.26
C ASN A 36 11.85 -1.62 -1.17
N GLN A 37 11.43 -2.50 -2.08
CA GLN A 37 12.33 -3.14 -3.03
C GLN A 37 12.85 -2.14 -4.07
N VAL A 38 11.98 -1.30 -4.61
CA VAL A 38 12.35 -0.22 -5.56
C VAL A 38 13.38 0.72 -4.92
N ALA A 39 13.12 1.19 -3.71
CA ALA A 39 14.02 2.09 -2.99
C ALA A 39 15.41 1.46 -2.79
N LYS A 40 15.45 0.17 -2.51
CA LYS A 40 16.69 -0.59 -2.36
C LYS A 40 17.42 -0.75 -3.70
N ASP A 41 16.74 -1.21 -4.72
CA ASP A 41 17.33 -1.54 -6.02
C ASP A 41 17.78 -0.31 -6.81
N ARG A 42 17.07 0.81 -6.64
CA ARG A 42 17.33 2.08 -7.34
C ARG A 42 18.03 3.13 -6.46
N HIS A 43 18.46 2.74 -5.25
CA HIS A 43 19.20 3.60 -4.31
C HIS A 43 18.47 4.91 -3.96
N CYS A 44 17.17 4.85 -3.72
CA CYS A 44 16.33 5.99 -3.36
C CYS A 44 16.33 6.24 -1.85
N TYR A 45 17.50 6.25 -1.23
CA TYR A 45 17.66 6.55 0.20
C TYR A 45 18.35 7.89 0.43
N GLU A 46 17.94 8.56 1.49
CA GLU A 46 18.52 9.80 1.99
C GLU A 46 19.51 9.52 3.12
N THR A 47 19.01 8.93 4.21
CA THR A 47 19.77 8.62 5.41
C THR A 47 19.31 7.31 6.06
N TYR A 48 20.06 6.85 7.05
CA TYR A 48 19.64 5.74 7.92
C TYR A 48 19.29 6.27 9.31
N ASP A 49 18.06 6.02 9.75
CA ASP A 49 17.61 6.33 11.10
C ASP A 49 18.02 5.20 12.04
N GLN A 50 18.91 5.52 12.98
CA GLN A 50 19.48 4.55 13.93
C GLN A 50 18.49 4.19 15.06
N GLU A 51 17.57 5.10 15.41
CA GLU A 51 16.60 4.87 16.47
C GLU A 51 15.49 3.94 16.00
N LEU A 52 14.99 4.18 14.79
CA LEU A 52 13.97 3.35 14.15
C LEU A 52 14.55 2.16 13.37
N GLU A 53 15.86 2.05 13.30
CA GLU A 53 16.54 0.99 12.54
C GLU A 53 16.00 0.85 11.11
N THR A 54 15.84 1.98 10.41
CA THR A 54 15.25 2.01 9.06
C THR A 54 15.94 3.02 8.17
N TRP A 55 15.91 2.75 6.85
CA TRP A 55 16.35 3.71 5.85
C TRP A 55 15.25 4.75 5.59
N VAL A 56 15.64 6.01 5.58
CA VAL A 56 14.77 7.11 5.16
C VAL A 56 14.81 7.20 3.64
N VAL A 57 13.65 7.10 3.01
CA VAL A 57 13.52 7.16 1.56
C VAL A 57 13.62 8.61 1.08
N ASP A 58 14.39 8.83 0.02
CA ASP A 58 14.38 10.09 -0.73
C ASP A 58 13.15 10.07 -1.65
N GLU A 59 12.12 10.80 -1.26
CA GLU A 59 10.81 10.78 -1.91
C GLU A 59 10.87 11.29 -3.35
N ASP A 60 11.65 12.34 -3.62
CA ASP A 60 11.80 12.89 -4.97
C ASP A 60 12.44 11.88 -5.90
N LYS A 61 13.54 11.24 -5.46
CA LYS A 61 14.18 10.18 -6.24
C LYS A 61 13.27 8.98 -6.46
N LEU A 62 12.47 8.61 -5.45
CA LEU A 62 11.53 7.51 -5.56
C LEU A 62 10.47 7.82 -6.62
N LEU A 63 9.84 8.99 -6.55
CA LEU A 63 8.82 9.39 -7.51
C LEU A 63 9.37 9.42 -8.94
N ASP A 64 10.52 10.05 -9.14
CA ASP A 64 11.20 10.10 -10.44
C ASP A 64 11.50 8.69 -10.98
N ALA A 65 11.90 7.79 -10.09
CA ALA A 65 12.27 6.42 -10.49
C ALA A 65 11.10 5.56 -10.96
N ILE A 66 9.85 5.86 -10.55
CA ILE A 66 8.67 5.05 -10.87
C ILE A 66 7.63 5.76 -11.75
N GLU A 67 7.76 7.07 -11.98
CA GLU A 67 6.75 7.87 -12.68
C GLU A 67 6.35 7.27 -14.03
N ASP A 68 7.32 7.01 -14.89
CA ASP A 68 7.07 6.50 -16.24
C ASP A 68 6.33 5.15 -16.24
N GLU A 69 6.65 4.31 -15.27
CA GLU A 69 6.02 3.00 -15.11
C GLU A 69 4.58 3.15 -14.61
N VAL A 70 4.38 3.92 -13.54
CA VAL A 70 3.07 4.09 -12.89
C VAL A 70 2.08 4.83 -13.81
N LEU A 71 2.54 5.79 -14.61
CA LEU A 71 1.69 6.48 -15.58
C LEU A 71 1.11 5.56 -16.66
N GLN A 72 1.76 4.43 -16.96
CA GLN A 72 1.20 3.42 -17.86
C GLN A 72 -0.01 2.69 -17.28
N GLY A 73 -0.11 2.63 -15.97
CA GLY A 73 -1.17 1.91 -15.25
C GLY A 73 -0.88 0.42 -15.05
N GLY A 74 -1.72 -0.21 -14.25
CA GLY A 74 -1.65 -1.64 -13.98
C GLY A 74 -0.73 -2.03 -12.84
N TYR A 75 -0.61 -1.19 -11.82
CA TYR A 75 0.24 -1.45 -10.67
C TYR A 75 -0.53 -1.60 -9.36
N LEU A 76 -0.04 -2.52 -8.53
CA LEU A 76 -0.34 -2.65 -7.10
C LEU A 76 0.85 -2.03 -6.35
N ILE A 77 0.66 -0.83 -5.83
CA ILE A 77 1.72 -0.08 -5.13
C ILE A 77 1.67 -0.44 -3.64
N ASP A 78 2.69 -1.15 -3.20
CA ASP A 78 2.83 -1.69 -1.84
C ASP A 78 3.76 -0.80 -1.02
N TRP A 79 3.19 0.06 -0.18
CA TRP A 79 3.96 0.86 0.76
C TRP A 79 3.11 1.42 1.92
N HIS A 80 3.77 1.78 3.02
CA HIS A 80 3.11 2.36 4.19
C HIS A 80 2.80 3.86 4.05
N ALA A 81 3.56 4.62 3.26
CA ALA A 81 3.38 6.06 3.08
C ALA A 81 2.69 6.36 1.74
N CYS A 82 1.36 6.44 1.75
CA CYS A 82 0.59 6.65 0.52
C CYS A 82 0.44 8.10 0.09
N ASP A 83 0.56 9.04 1.00
CA ASP A 83 0.29 10.47 0.82
C ASP A 83 1.31 11.18 -0.09
N LEU A 84 2.43 10.56 -0.34
CA LEU A 84 3.45 11.05 -1.24
C LEU A 84 3.07 10.93 -2.72
N PHE A 85 2.23 9.97 -3.10
CA PHE A 85 1.91 9.72 -4.50
C PHE A 85 0.89 10.75 -5.04
N PRO A 86 1.13 11.34 -6.23
CA PRO A 86 0.16 12.25 -6.84
C PRO A 86 -1.21 11.58 -7.04
N LYS A 87 -2.30 12.30 -6.73
CA LYS A 87 -3.67 11.80 -6.92
C LYS A 87 -3.93 11.27 -8.33
N SER A 88 -3.36 11.91 -9.35
CA SER A 88 -3.53 11.53 -10.76
C SER A 88 -2.93 10.17 -11.11
N TRP A 89 -2.06 9.63 -10.28
CA TRP A 89 -1.45 8.31 -10.47
C TRP A 89 -2.33 7.16 -9.98
N VAL A 90 -3.31 7.45 -9.12
CA VAL A 90 -3.98 6.45 -8.29
C VAL A 90 -5.48 6.44 -8.55
N ASP A 91 -6.04 5.25 -8.68
CA ASP A 91 -7.47 5.04 -8.91
C ASP A 91 -8.18 4.48 -7.66
N LEU A 92 -7.45 3.76 -6.80
CA LEU A 92 -7.96 3.22 -5.53
C LEU A 92 -6.83 3.18 -4.49
N VAL A 93 -7.16 3.54 -3.27
CA VAL A 93 -6.30 3.40 -2.08
C VAL A 93 -6.96 2.45 -1.10
N VAL A 94 -6.35 1.32 -0.85
CA VAL A 94 -6.80 0.33 0.15
C VAL A 94 -5.93 0.47 1.38
N VAL A 95 -6.54 0.88 2.49
CA VAL A 95 -5.88 0.95 3.80
C VAL A 95 -6.20 -0.30 4.59
N LEU A 96 -5.20 -1.16 4.75
CA LEU A 96 -5.33 -2.36 5.56
C LEU A 96 -5.18 -2.02 7.04
N ARG A 97 -6.09 -2.55 7.86
CA ARG A 97 -6.14 -2.32 9.30
C ARG A 97 -6.05 -3.63 10.07
N CYS A 98 -5.33 -3.59 11.17
CA CYS A 98 -5.29 -4.68 12.15
C CYS A 98 -5.79 -4.15 13.51
N PRO A 99 -7.12 -4.18 13.79
CA PRO A 99 -7.69 -3.66 15.02
C PRO A 99 -7.17 -4.35 16.28
N SER A 100 -6.78 -5.62 16.19
CA SER A 100 -6.20 -6.36 17.30
C SER A 100 -4.75 -5.99 17.53
N THR A 101 -4.48 -5.18 18.56
CA THR A 101 -3.12 -4.79 18.96
C THR A 101 -2.23 -5.99 19.28
N SER A 102 -2.78 -7.05 19.89
CA SER A 102 -2.00 -8.25 20.21
C SER A 102 -1.55 -9.01 18.97
N VAL A 103 -2.40 -9.11 17.95
CA VAL A 103 -2.05 -9.73 16.66
C VAL A 103 -0.96 -8.94 15.96
N LEU A 104 -1.07 -7.62 15.91
CA LEU A 104 -0.06 -6.77 15.29
C LEU A 104 1.26 -6.81 16.07
N TYR A 105 1.20 -6.79 17.41
CA TYR A 105 2.38 -6.94 18.27
C TYR A 105 3.14 -8.24 17.95
N ASP A 106 2.44 -9.36 17.87
CA ASP A 106 3.07 -10.66 17.57
C ASP A 106 3.71 -10.68 16.18
N ARG A 107 3.05 -10.11 15.18
CA ARG A 107 3.59 -9.98 13.82
C ARG A 107 4.87 -9.12 13.76
N LEU A 108 4.87 -7.98 14.43
CA LEU A 108 6.02 -7.08 14.46
C LEU A 108 7.17 -7.67 15.28
N SER A 109 6.88 -8.33 16.40
CA SER A 109 7.86 -9.05 17.20
C SER A 109 8.54 -10.16 16.40
N THR A 110 7.78 -10.92 15.63
CA THR A 110 8.31 -11.97 14.73
C THR A 110 9.22 -11.41 13.64
N ARG A 111 8.98 -10.17 13.19
CA ARG A 111 9.87 -9.44 12.27
C ARG A 111 11.15 -8.93 12.91
N GLY A 112 11.31 -9.07 14.24
CA GLY A 112 12.47 -8.59 14.98
C GLY A 112 12.45 -7.08 15.27
N TYR A 113 11.29 -6.44 15.24
CA TYR A 113 11.18 -5.03 15.62
C TYR A 113 11.45 -4.86 17.12
N HIS A 114 12.35 -3.94 17.47
CA HIS A 114 12.69 -3.60 18.85
C HIS A 114 11.78 -2.50 19.42
N GLU A 115 11.87 -2.28 20.74
CA GLU A 115 10.91 -1.49 21.52
C GLU A 115 10.46 -0.18 20.87
N VAL A 116 11.37 0.69 20.44
CA VAL A 116 11.00 2.02 19.89
C VAL A 116 10.22 1.86 18.59
N LYS A 117 10.75 1.10 17.65
CA LYS A 117 10.11 0.84 16.35
C LYS A 117 8.80 0.08 16.51
N LEU A 118 8.77 -0.91 17.41
CA LEU A 118 7.56 -1.68 17.71
C LEU A 118 6.45 -0.77 18.25
N GLN A 119 6.76 0.05 19.26
CA GLN A 119 5.80 0.93 19.91
C GLN A 119 5.27 1.99 18.93
N GLU A 120 6.13 2.62 18.14
CA GLU A 120 5.70 3.61 17.15
C GLU A 120 4.74 3.03 16.10
N ASN A 121 5.00 1.82 15.63
CA ASN A 121 4.10 1.17 14.68
C ASN A 121 2.77 0.75 15.33
N LEU A 122 2.78 0.28 16.57
CA LEU A 122 1.53 -0.01 17.30
C LEU A 122 0.71 1.26 17.53
N ASP A 123 1.34 2.35 17.94
CA ASP A 123 0.66 3.63 18.17
C ASP A 123 0.07 4.18 16.86
N ALA A 124 0.81 4.12 15.76
CA ALA A 124 0.33 4.54 14.45
C ALA A 124 -0.94 3.77 14.03
N GLU A 125 -0.98 2.46 14.29
CA GLU A 125 -2.16 1.64 14.00
C GLU A 125 -3.33 1.96 14.94
N ILE A 126 -3.09 2.07 16.23
CA ILE A 126 -4.12 2.39 17.23
C ILE A 126 -4.77 3.73 16.95
N PHE A 127 -3.99 4.74 16.61
CA PHE A 127 -4.49 6.10 16.31
C PHE A 127 -4.96 6.27 14.86
N GLY A 128 -4.83 5.26 14.01
CA GLY A 128 -5.29 5.32 12.63
C GLY A 128 -4.53 6.32 11.75
N VAL A 129 -3.27 6.57 12.04
CA VAL A 129 -2.46 7.61 11.37
C VAL A 129 -2.47 7.45 9.86
N LEU A 130 -2.19 6.25 9.34
CA LEU A 130 -2.12 6.02 7.89
C LEU A 130 -3.48 6.09 7.19
N LEU A 131 -4.57 5.79 7.90
CA LEU A 131 -5.92 5.97 7.37
C LEU A 131 -6.26 7.46 7.22
N GLU A 132 -5.92 8.28 8.22
CA GLU A 132 -6.12 9.72 8.14
C GLU A 132 -5.24 10.34 7.04
N GLU A 133 -3.97 9.96 6.93
CA GLU A 133 -3.10 10.39 5.82
C GLU A 133 -3.69 10.06 4.45
N ALA A 134 -4.25 8.87 4.27
CA ALA A 134 -4.91 8.49 3.03
C ALA A 134 -6.16 9.35 2.75
N ARG A 135 -6.98 9.61 3.75
CA ARG A 135 -8.19 10.45 3.63
C ARG A 135 -7.88 11.91 3.33
N ASP A 136 -6.78 12.42 3.88
CA ASP A 136 -6.33 13.78 3.63
C ASP A 136 -5.72 13.95 2.23
N ALA A 137 -5.02 12.91 1.74
CA ALA A 137 -4.29 12.95 0.48
C ALA A 137 -5.16 12.64 -0.76
N PHE A 138 -6.18 11.82 -0.61
CA PHE A 138 -7.00 11.32 -1.74
C PHE A 138 -8.49 11.65 -1.55
N ASP A 139 -9.24 11.55 -2.64
CA ASP A 139 -10.69 11.75 -2.60
C ASP A 139 -11.37 10.62 -1.82
N GLU A 140 -12.40 10.96 -1.04
CA GLU A 140 -13.07 10.02 -0.13
C GLU A 140 -13.54 8.74 -0.84
N GLU A 141 -14.03 8.88 -2.06
CA GLU A 141 -14.53 7.76 -2.87
C GLU A 141 -13.41 6.80 -3.33
N ALA A 142 -12.16 7.28 -3.34
CA ALA A 142 -11.00 6.49 -3.73
C ALA A 142 -10.37 5.73 -2.57
N VAL A 143 -10.75 6.00 -1.32
CA VAL A 143 -10.15 5.40 -0.12
C VAL A 143 -11.07 4.35 0.48
N VAL A 144 -10.56 3.13 0.64
CA VAL A 144 -11.28 2.00 1.25
C VAL A 144 -10.48 1.46 2.42
N GLU A 145 -11.14 1.28 3.56
CA GLU A 145 -10.58 0.64 4.76
C GLU A 145 -11.00 -0.83 4.81
N LEU A 146 -10.04 -1.75 4.93
CA LEU A 146 -10.28 -3.19 5.04
C LEU A 146 -9.52 -3.79 6.21
N ASN A 147 -10.17 -4.67 6.97
CA ASN A 147 -9.52 -5.37 8.07
C ASN A 147 -8.61 -6.51 7.56
N SER A 148 -7.49 -6.70 8.22
CA SER A 148 -6.49 -7.73 7.93
C SER A 148 -5.92 -8.32 9.21
N GLU A 149 -6.74 -9.06 9.94
CA GLU A 149 -6.35 -9.78 11.17
C GLU A 149 -6.11 -11.25 10.96
N LYS A 150 -6.92 -11.89 10.10
CA LYS A 150 -6.96 -13.33 9.87
C LYS A 150 -6.62 -13.66 8.43
N ASP A 151 -6.20 -14.90 8.19
CA ASP A 151 -5.92 -15.39 6.84
C ASP A 151 -7.15 -15.29 5.92
N ASP A 152 -8.35 -15.58 6.45
CA ASP A 152 -9.61 -15.44 5.70
C ASP A 152 -9.88 -14.00 5.25
N ASP A 153 -9.38 -13.00 5.98
CA ASP A 153 -9.53 -11.60 5.60
C ASP A 153 -8.77 -11.30 4.30
N VAL A 154 -7.62 -11.92 4.08
CA VAL A 154 -6.82 -11.73 2.86
C VAL A 154 -7.62 -12.19 1.64
N GLU A 155 -8.21 -13.38 1.69
CA GLU A 155 -9.02 -13.94 0.60
C GLU A 155 -10.24 -13.06 0.32
N SER A 156 -10.97 -12.68 1.35
CA SER A 156 -12.16 -11.82 1.25
C SER A 156 -11.82 -10.44 0.69
N ASN A 157 -10.75 -9.81 1.17
CA ASN A 157 -10.29 -8.51 0.70
C ASN A 157 -9.83 -8.56 -0.76
N CYS A 158 -9.07 -9.57 -1.13
CA CYS A 158 -8.59 -9.75 -2.51
C CYS A 158 -9.76 -9.96 -3.47
N ALA A 159 -10.75 -10.77 -3.12
CA ALA A 159 -11.95 -10.95 -3.93
C ALA A 159 -12.71 -9.63 -4.17
N ARG A 160 -12.83 -8.81 -3.13
CA ARG A 160 -13.48 -7.49 -3.20
C ARG A 160 -12.71 -6.51 -4.08
N ILE A 161 -11.39 -6.43 -3.94
CA ILE A 161 -10.52 -5.57 -4.75
C ILE A 161 -10.51 -6.04 -6.20
N SER A 162 -10.42 -7.35 -6.46
CA SER A 162 -10.46 -7.93 -7.81
C SER A 162 -11.76 -7.58 -8.54
N THR A 163 -12.90 -7.65 -7.85
CA THR A 163 -14.20 -7.23 -8.40
C THR A 163 -14.22 -5.75 -8.77
N TRP A 164 -13.64 -4.90 -7.93
CA TRP A 164 -13.50 -3.47 -8.22
C TRP A 164 -12.63 -3.22 -9.46
N VAL A 165 -11.49 -3.92 -9.57
CA VAL A 165 -10.58 -3.82 -10.73
C VAL A 165 -11.31 -4.16 -12.03
N GLU A 166 -12.08 -5.24 -12.05
CA GLU A 166 -12.85 -5.65 -13.23
C GLU A 166 -13.95 -4.62 -13.58
N SER A 167 -14.62 -4.06 -12.58
CA SER A 167 -15.63 -3.01 -12.80
C SER A 167 -15.00 -1.74 -13.39
N TRP A 168 -13.82 -1.35 -12.88
CA TRP A 168 -13.07 -0.21 -13.38
C TRP A 168 -12.67 -0.39 -14.86
N LYS A 169 -12.15 -1.57 -15.23
CA LYS A 169 -11.78 -1.91 -16.62
C LYS A 169 -12.98 -1.80 -17.57
N ARG A 170 -14.14 -2.30 -17.16
CA ARG A 170 -15.38 -2.22 -17.96
C ARG A 170 -15.79 -0.77 -18.21
N ALA A 171 -15.79 0.05 -17.16
CA ALA A 171 -16.14 1.46 -17.27
C ALA A 171 -15.20 2.23 -18.22
N GLN A 172 -13.89 1.91 -18.23
CA GLN A 172 -12.96 2.52 -19.20
C GLN A 172 -13.26 2.08 -20.65
N SER A 173 -13.62 0.82 -20.85
CA SER A 173 -13.94 0.30 -22.18
C SER A 173 -15.19 0.95 -22.77
N GLU A 174 -16.21 1.20 -21.96
CA GLU A 174 -17.46 1.86 -22.36
C GLU A 174 -17.27 3.35 -22.70
N ASN A 175 -16.34 4.03 -22.03
CA ASN A 175 -16.03 5.45 -22.28
C ASN A 175 -15.14 5.66 -23.51
N THR A 176 -14.67 4.60 -24.16
CA THR A 176 -13.78 4.68 -25.34
C THR A 176 -14.55 4.47 -26.64
N VAL A 177 -15.85 4.19 -26.59
CA VAL A 177 -16.77 4.05 -27.73
C VAL A 177 -17.56 5.34 -27.91
#